data_c377928d89c23d1d3078af1d9557bbec
#
_entry.id   c377928d89c23d1d3078af1d9557bbec
#
_cell.length_a   1.000
_cell.length_b   1.000
_cell.length_c   1.000
_cell.angle_alpha   90.00
_cell.angle_beta   90.00
_cell.angle_gamma   90.00
#
_symmetry.space_group_name_H-M   'P 1'
#
loop_
_entity.id
_entity.type
_entity.pdbx_description
1 polymer ?
#
loop_
_entity_poly.entity_id
_entity_poly.type
_entity_poly.pdbx_seq_one_letter_code
_entity_poly.pdbx_strand_id
1 'polypeptide(L)' 'VHRLKGLLCETLRVTVADGRIFIGSFAGTDQPLNILLLNTDEFRLGPGENPDGRYVGQVLIPWRLVVKAEVHERG' A
#
# COMPACT_ATOMS: atom_id res chain seq x y z
N VAL A 1 -16.69 3.42 -1.83
CA VAL A 1 -16.02 4.66 -2.24
C VAL A 1 -16.00 5.69 -1.13
N HIS A 2 -17.11 5.85 -0.42
CA HIS A 2 -17.14 6.79 0.71
C HIS A 2 -16.10 6.44 1.79
N ARG A 3 -15.92 5.16 2.03
CA ARG A 3 -14.92 4.71 3.00
C ARG A 3 -13.52 5.07 2.56
N LEU A 4 -13.24 4.92 1.27
CA LEU A 4 -11.91 5.24 0.76
C LEU A 4 -11.62 6.73 0.82
N LYS A 5 -12.63 7.56 0.62
CA LYS A 5 -12.46 9.01 0.77
C LYS A 5 -12.08 9.38 2.19
N GLY A 6 -12.65 8.69 3.18
CA GLY A 6 -12.32 8.94 4.57
C GLY A 6 -10.92 8.52 4.95
N LEU A 7 -10.25 7.74 4.10
CA LEU A 7 -8.89 7.27 4.36
C LEU A 7 -7.82 8.13 3.69
N LEU A 8 -8.20 9.17 2.93
CA LEU A 8 -7.21 10.04 2.31
C LEU A 8 -6.29 10.63 3.38
N CYS A 9 -5.01 10.67 3.07
CA CYS A 9 -3.95 11.11 3.96
C CYS A 9 -3.65 10.15 5.11
N GLU A 10 -4.37 9.04 5.21
CA GLU A 10 -4.03 8.01 6.18
C GLU A 10 -2.93 7.12 5.63
N THR A 11 -2.12 6.57 6.52
CA THR A 11 -1.11 5.60 6.11
C THR A 11 -1.76 4.23 6.00
N LEU A 12 -1.60 3.62 4.84
CA LEU A 12 -2.13 2.27 4.63
C LEU A 12 -1.01 1.26 4.52
N ARG A 13 -1.31 0.07 4.99
CA ARG A 13 -0.46 -1.10 4.80
C ARG A 13 -1.18 -2.02 3.83
N VAL A 14 -0.60 -2.18 2.64
CA VAL A 14 -1.21 -2.96 1.57
C VAL A 14 -0.36 -4.18 1.29
N THR A 15 -0.96 -5.36 1.46
CA THR A 15 -0.30 -6.63 1.17
C THR A 15 -0.77 -7.11 -0.20
N VAL A 16 0.18 -7.44 -1.06
CA VAL A 16 -0.13 -7.89 -2.42
C VAL A 16 0.19 -9.36 -2.60
N ALA A 17 -0.37 -9.94 -3.66
CA ALA A 17 -0.37 -11.39 -3.87
C ALA A 17 1.02 -12.01 -4.01
N ASP A 18 2.01 -11.25 -4.42
CA ASP A 18 3.37 -11.77 -4.60
C ASP A 18 4.22 -11.73 -3.33
N GLY A 19 3.64 -11.33 -2.21
CA GLY A 19 4.33 -11.31 -0.93
C GLY A 19 4.94 -9.98 -0.54
N ARG A 20 4.75 -8.94 -1.35
CA ARG A 20 5.22 -7.61 -1.00
C ARG A 20 4.20 -6.88 -0.12
N ILE A 21 4.71 -6.00 0.70
CA ILE A 21 3.89 -5.15 1.56
C ILE A 21 4.30 -3.71 1.29
N PHE A 22 3.33 -2.85 1.02
CA PHE A 22 3.58 -1.43 0.80
C PHE A 22 2.95 -0.64 1.93
N ILE A 23 3.73 0.25 2.52
CA ILE A 23 3.23 1.14 3.57
C ILE A 23 3.45 2.57 3.09
N GLY A 24 2.37 3.30 2.89
CA GLY A 24 2.47 4.65 2.40
C GLY A 24 1.20 5.44 2.65
N SER A 25 1.22 6.70 2.28
CA SER A 25 0.10 7.61 2.46
C SER A 25 -0.91 7.41 1.33
N PHE A 26 -2.15 7.14 1.69
CA PHE A 26 -3.19 6.92 0.69
C PHE A 26 -3.58 8.23 0.02
N ALA A 27 -3.44 8.29 -1.28
CA ALA A 27 -3.73 9.49 -2.06
C ALA A 27 -4.96 9.35 -2.94
N GLY A 28 -5.59 8.19 -2.94
CA GLY A 28 -6.81 7.99 -3.69
C GLY A 28 -6.76 6.76 -4.57
N THR A 29 -7.76 6.63 -5.40
CA THR A 29 -7.84 5.55 -6.39
C THR A 29 -8.10 6.15 -7.76
N ASP A 30 -7.71 5.42 -8.79
CA ASP A 30 -8.07 5.79 -10.16
C ASP A 30 -8.78 4.61 -10.82
N GLN A 31 -9.11 4.76 -12.09
CA GLN A 31 -9.70 3.66 -12.84
C GLN A 31 -8.62 2.89 -13.56
N PRO A 32 -8.70 1.55 -13.52
CA PRO A 32 -9.75 0.69 -12.95
C PRO A 32 -9.52 0.31 -11.49
N LEU A 33 -9.61 1.23 -10.58
CA LEU A 33 -9.47 1.02 -9.14
C LEU A 33 -8.07 0.56 -8.74
N ASN A 34 -7.09 1.36 -9.10
CA ASN A 34 -5.75 1.18 -8.55
C ASN A 34 -5.63 2.01 -7.27
N ILE A 35 -4.89 1.49 -6.30
CA ILE A 35 -4.63 2.24 -5.07
C ILE A 35 -3.36 3.05 -5.25
N LEU A 36 -3.46 4.36 -5.07
CA LEU A 36 -2.31 5.24 -5.16
C LEU A 36 -1.78 5.54 -3.76
N LEU A 37 -0.52 5.22 -3.54
CA LEU A 37 0.19 5.52 -2.31
C LEU A 37 1.36 6.45 -2.59
N LEU A 38 1.59 7.39 -1.68
CA LEU A 38 2.70 8.33 -1.75
C LEU A 38 3.64 8.08 -0.57
N ASN A 39 4.90 8.46 -0.75
CA ASN A 39 5.92 8.31 0.29
C ASN A 39 5.95 6.88 0.83
N THR A 40 5.99 5.92 -0.08
CA THR A 40 5.77 4.52 0.21
C THR A 40 7.07 3.78 0.41
N ASP A 41 7.09 2.88 1.40
CA ASP A 41 8.15 1.92 1.60
C ASP A 41 7.65 0.54 1.20
N GLU A 42 8.52 -0.22 0.53
CA GLU A 42 8.22 -1.58 0.12
C GLU A 42 8.96 -2.55 1.03
N PHE A 43 8.23 -3.54 1.53
CA PHE A 43 8.79 -4.62 2.33
C PHE A 43 8.51 -5.94 1.63
N ARG A 44 9.40 -6.91 1.81
CA ARG A 44 9.20 -8.23 1.23
C ARG A 44 9.58 -9.29 2.24
N LEU A 45 8.66 -10.21 2.49
CA LEU A 45 8.86 -11.32 3.40
C LEU A 45 9.16 -12.58 2.59
N GLY A 46 9.96 -13.49 3.15
CA GLY A 46 10.29 -14.77 2.53
C GLY A 46 11.61 -14.74 1.78
N PRO A 47 11.83 -15.73 0.88
CA PRO A 47 13.09 -15.79 0.11
C PRO A 47 13.32 -14.50 -0.66
N GLY A 48 14.52 -13.95 -0.56
CA GLY A 48 14.82 -12.67 -1.18
C GLY A 48 14.20 -11.51 -0.43
N GLU A 49 13.87 -11.71 0.83
CA GLU A 49 13.17 -10.72 1.64
C GLU A 49 13.95 -9.43 1.85
N ASN A 50 13.20 -8.38 2.08
CA ASN A 50 13.75 -7.09 2.44
C ASN A 50 12.97 -6.59 3.66
N PRO A 51 13.28 -7.12 4.85
CA PRO A 51 12.50 -6.79 6.05
C PRO A 51 12.69 -5.36 6.53
N ASP A 52 13.79 -4.72 6.14
CA ASP A 52 14.03 -3.33 6.51
C ASP A 52 13.29 -2.35 5.62
N GLY A 53 12.76 -2.84 4.52
CA GLY A 53 12.05 -2.02 3.58
C GLY A 53 12.96 -1.19 2.70
N ARG A 54 12.40 -0.64 1.64
CA ARG A 54 13.09 0.35 0.84
C ARG A 54 12.10 1.41 0.39
N TYR A 55 12.56 2.64 0.30
CA TYR A 55 11.72 3.72 -0.15
C TYR A 55 11.50 3.60 -1.66
N VAL A 56 10.24 3.59 -2.09
CA VAL A 56 9.89 3.53 -3.51
C VAL A 56 9.10 4.75 -3.97
N GLY A 57 8.68 5.60 -3.03
CA GLY A 57 7.96 6.83 -3.35
C GLY A 57 6.52 6.56 -3.74
N GLN A 58 6.15 6.97 -4.93
CA GLN A 58 4.79 6.79 -5.41
C GLN A 58 4.61 5.40 -6.01
N VAL A 59 3.55 4.71 -5.60
CA VAL A 59 3.18 3.42 -6.20
C VAL A 59 1.71 3.41 -6.54
N LEU A 60 1.39 2.67 -7.59
CA LEU A 60 0.02 2.47 -8.02
C LEU A 60 -0.23 0.97 -8.02
N ILE A 61 -1.08 0.50 -7.12
CA ILE A 61 -1.31 -0.92 -6.89
C ILE A 61 -2.66 -1.32 -7.47
N PRO A 62 -2.69 -2.21 -8.48
CA PRO A 62 -3.95 -2.70 -9.02
C PRO A 62 -4.77 -3.39 -7.92
N TRP A 63 -6.02 -3.00 -7.79
CA TRP A 63 -6.91 -3.52 -6.74
C TRP A 63 -6.96 -5.04 -6.74
N ARG A 64 -6.96 -5.65 -7.91
CA ARG A 64 -7.05 -7.11 -8.03
C ARG A 64 -5.86 -7.85 -7.43
N LEU A 65 -4.74 -7.18 -7.22
CA LEU A 65 -3.55 -7.78 -6.62
C LEU A 65 -3.52 -7.62 -5.11
N VAL A 66 -4.42 -6.83 -4.57
CA VAL A 66 -4.45 -6.55 -3.14
C VAL A 66 -5.05 -7.73 -2.40
N VAL A 67 -4.27 -8.32 -1.50
CA VAL A 67 -4.74 -9.37 -0.62
C VAL A 67 -5.39 -8.75 0.61
N LYS A 68 -4.79 -7.68 1.12
CA LYS A 68 -5.24 -7.06 2.34
C LYS A 68 -4.80 -5.60 2.35
N ALA A 69 -5.68 -4.74 2.81
CA ALA A 69 -5.37 -3.32 2.98
C ALA A 69 -5.86 -2.88 4.36
N GLU A 70 -4.97 -2.29 5.14
CA GLU A 70 -5.27 -1.90 6.52
C GLU A 70 -4.78 -0.49 6.76
N VAL A 71 -5.43 0.20 7.67
CA VAL A 71 -4.91 1.46 8.17
C VAL A 71 -3.73 1.13 9.08
N HIS A 72 -2.58 1.72 8.76
CA HIS A 72 -1.37 1.51 9.53
C HIS A 72 -1.32 2.56 10.64
N GLU A 73 -1.60 2.14 11.85
CA GLU A 73 -1.59 3.06 12.97
C GLU A 73 -0.19 3.27 13.49
N ARG A 74 0.11 4.50 13.79
CA ARG A 74 1.35 4.83 14.47
C ARG A 74 1.17 4.50 15.93
N GLY A 75 1.93 3.56 16.39
CA GLY A 75 1.86 3.04 17.75
C GLY A 75 2.13 4.02 18.85
#